data_270d0976b3f99a999e99ca200e757b69
#
_entry.id   270d0976b3f99a999e99ca200e757b69
#
_cell.length_a   1.000
_cell.length_b   1.000
_cell.length_c   1.000
_cell.angle_alpha   90.00
_cell.angle_beta   90.00
_cell.angle_gamma   90.00
#
_symmetry.space_group_name_H-M   'P 1'
#
loop_
_entity.id
_entity.type
_entity.pdbx_description
1 polymer ?
#
loop_
_entity_poly.entity_id
_entity_poly.type
_entity_poly.pdbx_seq_one_letter_code
_entity_poly.pdbx_strand_id
1 'polypeptide(L)'
;MSFVIAIGLLALLITQVEIDWVNTRETIFKSNIAIYSLAFISYYFGFLLRGWRWSIMIKNSDRSQNLETKDYSIFQCSLYVYLGWFANAVTWFRLGDVYRAYIFSQDNKDSFPRVIGTILSERILDIATVFFVLVLAFLTFYGSIFSSGMVLFIGLSLFMFIIGLASLFVMRRYSHYLITHIPQKFKKSYQLFHDGVLGSLNRMYLLVFLSIIIWSTEVLRLFLVIQALDLSSDPSLSLILFVTLVNAILTTVPITPGGLGIVEPGIIGLISLSMSRSDAVSVAILDRSISYLSIIILGTLVFLARYYLRQKK
;
A
#
# COMPACT_ATOMS: atom_id res chain seq x y z
N MET A 1 7.14 21.72 3.27
CA MET A 1 7.75 21.62 1.93
C MET A 1 7.02 20.61 1.03
N SER A 2 6.79 19.33 1.34
CA SER A 2 6.14 18.37 0.42
C SER A 2 4.65 18.58 0.22
N PHE A 3 3.89 19.09 1.20
CA PHE A 3 2.53 19.53 0.92
C PHE A 3 2.50 20.68 -0.10
N VAL A 4 3.51 21.54 -0.09
CA VAL A 4 3.66 22.60 -1.12
C VAL A 4 3.96 21.97 -2.49
N ILE A 5 4.82 20.95 -2.55
CA ILE A 5 5.10 20.18 -3.76
C ILE A 5 3.84 19.44 -4.22
N ALA A 6 3.13 18.78 -3.33
CA ALA A 6 1.90 18.07 -3.63
C ALA A 6 0.80 19.01 -4.14
N ILE A 7 0.61 20.16 -3.49
CA ILE A 7 -0.33 21.19 -3.93
C ILE A 7 0.11 21.79 -5.27
N GLY A 8 1.41 22.02 -5.48
CA GLY A 8 1.96 22.48 -6.74
C GLY A 8 1.72 21.50 -7.89
N LEU A 9 1.91 20.20 -7.65
CA LEU A 9 1.63 19.14 -8.62
C LEU A 9 0.14 19.01 -8.92
N LEU A 10 -0.73 19.11 -7.92
CA LEU A 10 -2.18 19.14 -8.13
C LEU A 10 -2.62 20.39 -8.89
N ALA A 11 -2.07 21.57 -8.59
CA ALA A 11 -2.35 22.80 -9.32
C ALA A 11 -1.90 22.69 -10.78
N LEU A 12 -0.71 22.13 -11.03
CA LEU A 12 -0.23 21.82 -12.38
C LEU A 12 -1.17 20.87 -13.12
N LEU A 13 -1.65 19.83 -12.44
CA LEU A 13 -2.61 18.90 -13.03
C LEU A 13 -3.91 19.60 -13.41
N ILE A 14 -4.45 20.43 -12.53
CA ILE A 14 -5.68 21.20 -12.78
C ILE A 14 -5.52 22.17 -13.95
N THR A 15 -4.34 22.80 -14.11
CA THR A 15 -4.07 23.77 -15.18
C THR A 15 -3.70 23.12 -16.51
N GLN A 16 -3.08 21.92 -16.49
CA GLN A 16 -2.65 21.21 -17.71
C GLN A 16 -3.74 20.30 -18.28
N VAL A 17 -4.74 19.93 -17.47
CA VAL A 17 -5.85 19.08 -17.89
C VAL A 17 -7.06 19.97 -18.12
N GLU A 18 -7.54 20.06 -19.36
CA GLU A 18 -8.84 20.66 -19.66
C GLU A 18 -9.94 19.79 -19.03
N ILE A 19 -10.35 20.15 -17.81
CA ILE A 19 -11.34 19.42 -17.03
C ILE A 19 -12.69 20.15 -17.17
N ASP A 20 -13.69 19.44 -17.66
CA ASP A 20 -15.07 19.89 -17.56
C ASP A 20 -15.60 19.66 -16.13
N TRP A 21 -15.40 20.66 -15.28
CA TRP A 21 -15.80 20.60 -13.86
C TRP A 21 -17.31 20.48 -13.68
N VAL A 22 -18.11 20.97 -14.61
CA VAL A 22 -19.57 20.86 -14.54
C VAL A 22 -19.98 19.42 -14.74
N ASN A 23 -19.49 18.76 -15.78
CA ASN A 23 -19.76 17.36 -16.06
C ASN A 23 -19.18 16.46 -14.94
N THR A 24 -17.93 16.68 -14.52
CA THR A 24 -17.30 15.92 -13.41
C THR A 24 -18.15 15.99 -12.13
N ARG A 25 -18.62 17.18 -11.77
CA ARG A 25 -19.46 17.36 -10.58
C ARG A 25 -20.78 16.60 -10.73
N GLU A 26 -21.46 16.75 -11.86
CA GLU A 26 -22.75 16.07 -12.09
C GLU A 26 -22.59 14.55 -12.02
N THR A 27 -21.55 13.99 -12.65
CA THR A 27 -21.24 12.56 -12.64
C THR A 27 -21.03 12.05 -11.21
N ILE A 28 -20.25 12.79 -10.40
CA ILE A 28 -20.01 12.43 -9.00
C ILE A 28 -21.31 12.48 -8.17
N PHE A 29 -22.13 13.52 -8.33
CA PHE A 29 -23.38 13.64 -7.58
C PHE A 29 -24.45 12.63 -7.98
N LYS A 30 -24.42 12.13 -9.21
CA LYS A 30 -25.32 11.07 -9.71
C LYS A 30 -24.84 9.68 -9.34
N SER A 31 -23.64 9.53 -8.74
CA SER A 31 -23.07 8.23 -8.42
C SER A 31 -23.96 7.40 -7.50
N ASN A 32 -23.97 6.08 -7.72
CA ASN A 32 -24.69 5.13 -6.90
C ASN A 32 -24.01 4.97 -5.52
N ILE A 33 -24.63 5.58 -4.49
CA ILE A 33 -24.08 5.58 -3.13
C ILE A 33 -23.95 4.18 -2.53
N ALA A 34 -24.80 3.22 -2.93
CA ALA A 34 -24.73 1.86 -2.41
C ALA A 34 -23.47 1.14 -2.93
N ILE A 35 -23.18 1.26 -4.23
CA ILE A 35 -21.99 0.68 -4.84
C ILE A 35 -20.73 1.38 -4.31
N TYR A 36 -20.75 2.72 -4.17
CA TYR A 36 -19.67 3.47 -3.55
C TYR A 36 -19.40 3.04 -2.10
N SER A 37 -20.47 2.79 -1.32
CA SER A 37 -20.33 2.27 0.04
C SER A 37 -19.71 0.87 0.08
N LEU A 38 -20.00 0.01 -0.90
CA LEU A 38 -19.35 -1.29 -1.04
C LEU A 38 -17.84 -1.14 -1.36
N ALA A 39 -17.47 -0.16 -2.19
CA ALA A 39 -16.06 0.15 -2.44
C ALA A 39 -15.34 0.57 -1.15
N PHE A 40 -15.99 1.41 -0.34
CA PHE A 40 -15.49 1.84 0.96
C PHE A 40 -15.31 0.65 1.91
N ILE A 41 -16.31 -0.22 2.02
CA ILE A 41 -16.27 -1.43 2.87
C ILE A 41 -15.15 -2.38 2.40
N SER A 42 -15.03 -2.62 1.09
CA SER A 42 -13.97 -3.45 0.51
C SER A 42 -12.58 -2.95 0.89
N TYR A 43 -12.36 -1.64 0.82
CA TYR A 43 -11.09 -1.02 1.20
C TYR A 43 -10.74 -1.23 2.68
N TYR A 44 -11.69 -0.98 3.58
CA TYR A 44 -11.47 -1.16 5.02
C TYR A 44 -11.37 -2.63 5.44
N PHE A 45 -12.07 -3.53 4.74
CA PHE A 45 -11.88 -4.96 4.90
C PHE A 45 -10.44 -5.40 4.54
N GLY A 46 -9.83 -4.76 3.54
CA GLY A 46 -8.42 -4.95 3.22
C GLY A 46 -7.47 -4.70 4.40
N PHE A 47 -7.80 -3.77 5.33
CA PHE A 47 -6.99 -3.56 6.54
C PHE A 47 -7.09 -4.72 7.53
N LEU A 48 -8.24 -5.39 7.64
CA LEU A 48 -8.39 -6.59 8.47
C LEU A 48 -7.52 -7.74 7.93
N LEU A 49 -7.51 -7.92 6.62
CA LEU A 49 -6.68 -8.92 5.97
C LEU A 49 -5.17 -8.62 6.13
N ARG A 50 -4.76 -7.35 5.99
CA ARG A 50 -3.37 -6.92 6.25
C ARG A 50 -2.98 -7.15 7.70
N GLY A 51 -3.86 -6.84 8.65
CA GLY A 51 -3.64 -7.10 10.07
C GLY A 51 -3.51 -8.59 10.37
N TRP A 52 -4.35 -9.43 9.75
CA TRP A 52 -4.26 -10.88 9.86
C TRP A 52 -2.94 -11.42 9.30
N ARG A 53 -2.55 -11.03 8.09
CA ARG A 53 -1.26 -11.40 7.50
C ARG A 53 -0.10 -11.01 8.41
N TRP A 54 -0.11 -9.78 8.90
CA TRP A 54 0.95 -9.28 9.75
C TRP A 54 1.02 -9.99 11.11
N SER A 55 -0.12 -10.34 11.71
CA SER A 55 -0.15 -11.14 12.95
C SER A 55 0.53 -12.50 12.77
N ILE A 56 0.33 -13.15 11.60
CA ILE A 56 1.01 -14.38 11.25
C ILE A 56 2.52 -14.16 11.12
N MET A 57 2.94 -13.08 10.45
CA MET A 57 4.36 -12.76 10.25
C MET A 57 5.08 -12.51 11.58
N ILE A 58 4.46 -11.79 12.52
CA ILE A 58 5.00 -11.58 13.86
C ILE A 58 5.13 -12.92 14.61
N LYS A 59 4.05 -13.73 14.62
CA LYS A 59 4.09 -15.07 15.26
C LYS A 59 5.14 -15.99 14.65
N ASN A 60 5.35 -15.93 13.35
CA ASN A 60 6.41 -16.68 12.68
C ASN A 60 7.80 -16.23 13.16
N SER A 61 8.01 -14.90 13.28
CA SER A 61 9.25 -14.33 13.79
C SER A 61 9.49 -14.71 15.27
N ASP A 62 8.45 -14.73 16.13
CA ASP A 62 8.56 -15.20 17.52
C ASP A 62 9.03 -16.64 17.59
N ARG A 63 8.40 -17.51 16.80
CA ARG A 63 8.74 -18.96 16.76
C ARG A 63 10.16 -19.21 16.27
N SER A 64 10.64 -18.43 15.30
CA SER A 64 12.00 -18.59 14.77
C SER A 64 13.08 -18.28 15.81
N GLN A 65 12.74 -17.52 16.85
CA GLN A 65 13.64 -17.17 17.96
C GLN A 65 13.36 -17.95 19.24
N ASN A 66 12.51 -18.97 19.21
CA ASN A 66 12.05 -19.71 20.39
C ASN A 66 11.49 -18.80 21.51
N LEU A 67 10.92 -17.65 21.12
CA LEU A 67 10.23 -16.76 22.05
C LEU A 67 8.82 -17.28 22.34
N GLU A 68 8.28 -16.95 23.51
CA GLU A 68 6.85 -17.18 23.77
C GLU A 68 6.01 -16.45 22.69
N THR A 69 5.27 -17.25 21.93
CA THR A 69 4.36 -16.69 20.92
C THR A 69 3.21 -15.98 21.62
N LYS A 70 3.19 -14.66 21.57
CA LYS A 70 2.06 -13.87 22.04
C LYS A 70 0.91 -13.97 21.05
N ASP A 71 -0.30 -14.10 21.57
CA ASP A 71 -1.51 -14.05 20.74
C ASP A 71 -1.91 -12.61 20.47
N TYR A 72 -1.51 -12.09 19.31
CA TYR A 72 -1.92 -10.78 18.86
C TYR A 72 -3.29 -10.86 18.17
N SER A 73 -4.26 -10.09 18.66
CA SER A 73 -5.56 -9.98 18.00
C SER A 73 -5.41 -9.42 16.59
N ILE A 74 -6.16 -10.01 15.63
CA ILE A 74 -6.20 -9.53 14.25
C ILE A 74 -6.60 -8.06 14.22
N PHE A 75 -7.60 -7.68 15.01
CA PHE A 75 -8.07 -6.30 15.09
C PHE A 75 -6.99 -5.34 15.59
N GLN A 76 -6.23 -5.73 16.61
CA GLN A 76 -5.10 -4.91 17.09
C GLN A 76 -4.03 -4.73 16.02
N CYS A 77 -3.65 -5.82 15.33
CA CYS A 77 -2.69 -5.74 14.23
C CYS A 77 -3.21 -4.86 13.10
N SER A 78 -4.51 -4.95 12.77
CA SER A 78 -5.16 -4.09 11.75
C SER A 78 -5.10 -2.62 12.14
N LEU A 79 -5.31 -2.31 13.42
CA LEU A 79 -5.23 -0.95 13.93
C LEU A 79 -3.81 -0.37 13.78
N TYR A 80 -2.76 -1.15 14.09
CA TYR A 80 -1.38 -0.71 13.87
C TYR A 80 -1.05 -0.52 12.38
N VAL A 81 -1.53 -1.43 11.51
CA VAL A 81 -1.39 -1.28 10.05
C VAL A 81 -2.06 0.01 9.61
N TYR A 82 -3.29 0.24 10.03
CA TYR A 82 -4.08 1.43 9.68
C TYR A 82 -3.40 2.73 10.14
N LEU A 83 -2.91 2.78 11.38
CA LEU A 83 -2.16 3.93 11.89
C LEU A 83 -0.85 4.17 11.13
N GLY A 84 -0.19 3.11 10.65
CA GLY A 84 0.95 3.23 9.76
C GLY A 84 0.56 3.87 8.41
N TRP A 85 -0.57 3.47 7.83
CA TRP A 85 -1.09 4.06 6.59
C TRP A 85 -1.49 5.52 6.78
N PHE A 86 -2.17 5.84 7.89
CA PHE A 86 -2.46 7.23 8.27
C PHE A 86 -1.18 8.06 8.35
N ALA A 87 -0.17 7.56 9.05
CA ALA A 87 1.10 8.27 9.17
C ALA A 87 1.79 8.45 7.81
N ASN A 88 1.72 7.46 6.89
CA ASN A 88 2.21 7.60 5.51
C ASN A 88 1.43 8.64 4.69
N ALA A 89 0.14 8.83 4.96
CA ALA A 89 -0.68 9.83 4.29
C ALA A 89 -0.36 11.27 4.73
N VAL A 90 0.16 11.45 5.95
CA VAL A 90 0.47 12.79 6.50
C VAL A 90 1.96 13.09 6.62
N THR A 91 2.85 12.07 6.48
CA THR A 91 4.31 12.25 6.59
C THR A 91 5.02 11.89 5.27
N TRP A 92 6.33 12.21 5.23
CA TRP A 92 7.21 11.91 4.09
C TRP A 92 7.93 10.59 4.26
N PHE A 93 8.60 10.16 3.20
CA PHE A 93 9.52 9.01 3.22
C PHE A 93 8.93 7.73 3.81
N ARG A 94 7.59 7.56 3.75
CA ARG A 94 6.90 6.38 4.32
C ARG A 94 7.24 6.13 5.80
N LEU A 95 7.41 7.19 6.57
CA LEU A 95 7.69 7.10 8.02
C LEU A 95 6.60 6.37 8.80
N GLY A 96 5.44 6.15 8.20
CA GLY A 96 4.36 5.38 8.82
C GLY A 96 4.73 3.92 9.07
N ASP A 97 5.56 3.29 8.24
CA ASP A 97 6.04 1.93 8.52
C ASP A 97 6.95 1.91 9.76
N VAL A 98 7.79 2.94 9.93
CA VAL A 98 8.62 3.14 11.13
C VAL A 98 7.75 3.45 12.35
N TYR A 99 6.76 4.32 12.19
CA TYR A 99 5.79 4.66 13.24
C TYR A 99 5.01 3.43 13.72
N ARG A 100 4.51 2.60 12.78
CA ARG A 100 3.84 1.33 13.09
C ARG A 100 4.73 0.41 13.92
N ALA A 101 6.00 0.23 13.52
CA ALA A 101 6.96 -0.58 14.28
C ALA A 101 7.18 -0.02 15.68
N TYR A 102 7.33 1.30 15.79
CA TYR A 102 7.55 1.98 17.06
C TYR A 102 6.37 1.80 18.03
N ILE A 103 5.16 2.11 17.58
CA ILE A 103 3.98 2.02 18.46
C ILE A 103 3.68 0.58 18.86
N PHE A 104 3.89 -0.40 17.96
CA PHE A 104 3.71 -1.80 18.29
C PHE A 104 4.73 -2.29 19.32
N SER A 105 6.02 -1.96 19.12
CA SER A 105 7.08 -2.38 20.04
C SER A 105 6.91 -1.75 21.43
N GLN A 106 6.46 -0.50 21.52
CA GLN A 106 6.18 0.14 22.81
C GLN A 106 5.01 -0.52 23.53
N ASP A 107 3.90 -0.78 22.85
CA ASP A 107 2.69 -1.34 23.48
C ASP A 107 2.86 -2.79 23.91
N ASN A 108 3.63 -3.57 23.17
CA ASN A 108 3.79 -5.01 23.39
C ASN A 108 5.12 -5.38 24.07
N LYS A 109 5.95 -4.38 24.43
CA LYS A 109 7.30 -4.57 24.99
C LYS A 109 8.13 -5.50 24.07
N ASP A 110 8.10 -5.22 22.79
CA ASP A 110 8.78 -5.98 21.77
C ASP A 110 10.00 -5.22 21.23
N SER A 111 10.89 -5.93 20.51
CA SER A 111 12.08 -5.35 19.90
C SER A 111 11.75 -4.57 18.63
N PHE A 112 11.99 -3.25 18.64
CA PHE A 112 11.77 -2.41 17.46
C PHE A 112 12.53 -2.91 16.20
N PRO A 113 13.83 -3.30 16.25
CA PRO A 113 14.52 -3.85 15.08
C PRO A 113 13.85 -5.11 14.53
N ARG A 114 13.34 -6.00 15.38
CA ARG A 114 12.63 -7.20 14.94
C ARG A 114 11.32 -6.85 14.24
N VAL A 115 10.54 -5.97 14.83
CA VAL A 115 9.24 -5.56 14.27
C VAL A 115 9.41 -4.86 12.92
N ILE A 116 10.39 -3.95 12.78
CA ILE A 116 10.66 -3.32 11.48
C ILE A 116 11.14 -4.33 10.44
N GLY A 117 11.86 -5.39 10.85
CA GLY A 117 12.22 -6.51 10.00
C GLY A 117 11.00 -7.23 9.42
N THR A 118 9.96 -7.50 10.23
CA THR A 118 8.71 -8.12 9.73
C THR A 118 7.99 -7.22 8.73
N ILE A 119 8.04 -5.90 8.92
CA ILE A 119 7.43 -4.93 7.99
C ILE A 119 8.21 -4.89 6.67
N LEU A 120 9.54 -4.98 6.68
CA LEU A 120 10.33 -5.07 5.45
C LEU A 120 9.95 -6.33 4.65
N SER A 121 9.81 -7.49 5.30
CA SER A 121 9.38 -8.72 4.64
C SER A 121 7.98 -8.59 4.04
N GLU A 122 7.07 -7.89 4.73
CA GLU A 122 5.75 -7.55 4.20
C GLU A 122 5.88 -6.71 2.92
N ARG A 123 6.75 -5.71 2.88
CA ARG A 123 6.99 -4.89 1.68
C ARG A 123 7.55 -5.71 0.52
N ILE A 124 8.52 -6.60 0.78
CA ILE A 124 9.08 -7.47 -0.26
C ILE A 124 7.99 -8.40 -0.82
N LEU A 125 7.14 -8.97 0.04
CA LEU A 125 6.03 -9.81 -0.38
C LEU A 125 5.00 -9.04 -1.20
N ASP A 126 4.68 -7.80 -0.82
CA ASP A 126 3.78 -6.93 -1.57
C ASP A 126 4.36 -6.61 -2.97
N ILE A 127 5.64 -6.23 -3.05
CA ILE A 127 6.33 -5.97 -4.32
C ILE A 127 6.32 -7.21 -5.23
N ALA A 128 6.60 -8.40 -4.66
CA ALA A 128 6.56 -9.65 -5.40
C ALA A 128 5.14 -9.92 -5.95
N THR A 129 4.11 -9.75 -5.13
CA THR A 129 2.72 -9.97 -5.53
C THR A 129 2.31 -8.99 -6.64
N VAL A 130 2.63 -7.69 -6.48
CA VAL A 130 2.37 -6.65 -7.48
C VAL A 130 3.05 -6.99 -8.81
N PHE A 131 4.33 -7.38 -8.78
CA PHE A 131 5.07 -7.76 -9.98
C PHE A 131 4.39 -8.92 -10.73
N PHE A 132 4.09 -10.03 -10.04
CA PHE A 132 3.49 -11.20 -10.70
C PHE A 132 2.09 -10.90 -11.25
N VAL A 133 1.25 -10.19 -10.50
CA VAL A 133 -0.09 -9.83 -10.98
C VAL A 133 -0.02 -8.82 -12.12
N LEU A 134 0.96 -7.91 -12.12
CA LEU A 134 1.17 -6.95 -13.21
C LEU A 134 1.65 -7.64 -14.49
N VAL A 135 2.54 -8.63 -14.39
CA VAL A 135 2.94 -9.46 -15.52
C VAL A 135 1.75 -10.25 -16.05
N LEU A 136 0.93 -10.84 -15.20
CA LEU A 136 -0.27 -11.57 -15.61
C LEU A 136 -1.26 -10.64 -16.33
N ALA A 137 -1.52 -9.46 -15.78
CA ALA A 137 -2.36 -8.44 -16.41
C ALA A 137 -1.82 -8.05 -17.79
N PHE A 138 -0.52 -7.85 -17.91
CA PHE A 138 0.15 -7.53 -19.17
C PHE A 138 -0.01 -8.63 -20.22
N LEU A 139 0.17 -9.89 -19.85
CA LEU A 139 0.00 -11.04 -20.76
C LEU A 139 -1.44 -11.19 -21.25
N THR A 140 -2.43 -10.83 -20.43
CA THR A 140 -3.85 -10.88 -20.82
C THR A 140 -4.26 -9.70 -21.71
N PHE A 141 -3.49 -8.60 -21.67
CA PHE A 141 -3.70 -7.40 -22.51
C PHE A 141 -3.01 -7.49 -23.88
N TYR A 142 -2.23 -8.52 -24.14
CA TYR A 142 -1.43 -8.64 -25.35
C TYR A 142 -2.32 -8.57 -26.59
N GLY A 143 -2.29 -7.44 -27.27
CA GLY A 143 -2.96 -7.23 -28.56
C GLY A 143 -3.81 -5.98 -28.71
N SER A 144 -4.20 -5.23 -27.67
CA SER A 144 -5.14 -4.11 -27.84
C SER A 144 -4.60 -2.69 -27.57
N ILE A 145 -3.70 -2.48 -26.61
CA ILE A 145 -3.20 -1.11 -26.31
C ILE A 145 -1.80 -1.18 -25.68
N PHE A 146 -0.77 -1.32 -26.51
CA PHE A 146 0.62 -1.23 -26.05
C PHE A 146 1.05 0.23 -25.97
N SER A 147 1.21 0.79 -24.76
CA SER A 147 1.89 2.06 -24.57
C SER A 147 3.29 1.84 -23.97
N SER A 148 4.26 2.66 -24.40
CA SER A 148 5.63 2.66 -23.83
C SER A 148 5.63 2.85 -22.31
N GLY A 149 4.60 3.53 -21.77
CA GLY A 149 4.41 3.68 -20.33
C GLY A 149 4.14 2.36 -19.59
N MET A 150 3.40 1.42 -20.18
CA MET A 150 3.15 0.11 -19.55
C MET A 150 4.44 -0.70 -19.38
N VAL A 151 5.30 -0.70 -20.39
CA VAL A 151 6.62 -1.35 -20.33
C VAL A 151 7.49 -0.77 -19.23
N LEU A 152 7.46 0.56 -19.06
CA LEU A 152 8.19 1.24 -17.99
C LEU A 152 7.76 0.76 -16.60
N PHE A 153 6.45 0.65 -16.32
CA PHE A 153 5.95 0.21 -15.01
C PHE A 153 6.27 -1.26 -14.73
N ILE A 154 6.23 -2.12 -15.75
CA ILE A 154 6.66 -3.53 -15.63
C ILE A 154 8.16 -3.58 -15.34
N GLY A 155 8.97 -2.82 -16.07
CA GLY A 155 10.41 -2.73 -15.84
C GLY A 155 10.75 -2.23 -14.43
N LEU A 156 10.04 -1.20 -13.95
CA LEU A 156 10.22 -0.67 -12.61
C LEU A 156 9.81 -1.69 -11.53
N SER A 157 8.69 -2.38 -11.71
CA SER A 157 8.25 -3.43 -10.77
C SER A 157 9.22 -4.62 -10.74
N LEU A 158 9.75 -5.03 -11.90
CA LEU A 158 10.79 -6.06 -12.00
C LEU A 158 12.06 -5.63 -11.26
N PHE A 159 12.50 -4.40 -11.46
CA PHE A 159 13.68 -3.86 -10.77
C PHE A 159 13.51 -3.88 -9.25
N MET A 160 12.35 -3.42 -8.75
CA MET A 160 12.04 -3.46 -7.31
C MET A 160 11.98 -4.90 -6.79
N PHE A 161 11.41 -5.83 -7.56
CA PHE A 161 11.34 -7.25 -7.21
C PHE A 161 12.74 -7.88 -7.12
N ILE A 162 13.62 -7.60 -8.10
CA ILE A 162 15.02 -8.08 -8.08
C ILE A 162 15.76 -7.54 -6.86
N ILE A 163 15.61 -6.25 -6.52
CA ILE A 163 16.24 -5.67 -5.33
C ILE A 163 15.72 -6.36 -4.06
N GLY A 164 14.42 -6.60 -3.97
CA GLY A 164 13.80 -7.32 -2.83
C GLY A 164 14.38 -8.73 -2.68
N LEU A 165 14.44 -9.51 -3.75
CA LEU A 165 15.04 -10.85 -3.74
C LEU A 165 16.54 -10.83 -3.42
N ALA A 166 17.29 -9.90 -4.02
CA ALA A 166 18.70 -9.75 -3.76
C ALA A 166 18.97 -9.41 -2.29
N SER A 167 18.15 -8.55 -1.69
CA SER A 167 18.27 -8.21 -0.26
C SER A 167 18.05 -9.42 0.64
N LEU A 168 17.01 -10.24 0.37
CA LEU A 168 16.76 -11.49 1.10
C LEU A 168 17.89 -12.51 0.89
N PHE A 169 18.39 -12.65 -0.34
CA PHE A 169 19.51 -13.53 -0.66
C PHE A 169 20.77 -13.12 0.09
N VAL A 170 21.14 -11.84 0.07
CA VAL A 170 22.30 -11.30 0.78
C VAL A 170 22.15 -11.53 2.29
N MET A 171 20.99 -11.23 2.86
CA MET A 171 20.73 -11.45 4.28
C MET A 171 20.85 -12.92 4.66
N ARG A 172 20.34 -13.85 3.83
CA ARG A 172 20.41 -15.28 4.10
C ARG A 172 21.82 -15.87 3.91
N ARG A 173 22.55 -15.43 2.87
CA ARG A 173 23.82 -16.03 2.47
C ARG A 173 25.02 -15.42 3.20
N TYR A 174 24.99 -14.10 3.42
CA TYR A 174 26.10 -13.34 3.96
C TYR A 174 25.87 -12.82 5.38
N SER A 175 24.90 -13.35 6.10
CA SER A 175 24.55 -12.91 7.47
C SER A 175 25.78 -12.89 8.40
N HIS A 176 26.56 -13.97 8.40
CA HIS A 176 27.76 -14.08 9.25
C HIS A 176 28.81 -13.01 8.89
N TYR A 177 29.06 -12.80 7.60
CA TYR A 177 30.00 -11.78 7.12
C TYR A 177 29.53 -10.36 7.51
N LEU A 178 28.25 -10.06 7.33
CA LEU A 178 27.68 -8.78 7.73
C LEU A 178 27.82 -8.53 9.23
N ILE A 179 27.51 -9.53 10.07
CA ILE A 179 27.62 -9.42 11.53
C ILE A 179 29.04 -9.15 11.99
N THR A 180 30.05 -9.72 11.32
CA THR A 180 31.46 -9.49 11.68
C THR A 180 31.92 -8.06 11.40
N HIS A 181 31.39 -7.42 10.35
CA HIS A 181 31.80 -6.06 9.94
C HIS A 181 30.96 -4.94 10.61
N ILE A 182 29.83 -5.29 11.26
CA ILE A 182 29.01 -4.32 11.99
C ILE A 182 29.69 -4.00 13.35
N PRO A 183 29.77 -2.71 13.75
CA PRO A 183 30.25 -2.33 15.07
C PRO A 183 29.48 -3.04 16.19
N GLN A 184 30.18 -3.43 17.26
CA GLN A 184 29.62 -4.20 18.39
C GLN A 184 28.30 -3.62 18.89
N LYS A 185 28.19 -2.30 18.95
CA LYS A 185 27.01 -1.55 19.40
C LYS A 185 25.74 -1.92 18.61
N PHE A 186 25.85 -2.26 17.33
CA PHE A 186 24.71 -2.51 16.46
C PHE A 186 24.46 -3.99 16.16
N LYS A 187 25.37 -4.90 16.57
CA LYS A 187 25.26 -6.34 16.27
C LYS A 187 23.94 -6.94 16.72
N LYS A 188 23.55 -6.68 17.97
CA LYS A 188 22.28 -7.18 18.52
C LYS A 188 21.06 -6.66 17.76
N SER A 189 21.04 -5.37 17.43
CA SER A 189 19.94 -4.77 16.67
C SER A 189 19.85 -5.33 15.25
N TYR A 190 21.00 -5.57 14.60
CA TYR A 190 21.03 -6.20 13.29
C TYR A 190 20.54 -7.66 13.34
N GLN A 191 20.96 -8.44 14.32
CA GLN A 191 20.50 -9.82 14.50
C GLN A 191 18.98 -9.87 14.67
N LEU A 192 18.42 -9.06 15.56
CA LEU A 192 16.97 -8.98 15.77
C LEU A 192 16.22 -8.56 14.49
N PHE A 193 16.76 -7.60 13.75
CA PHE A 193 16.21 -7.19 12.45
C PHE A 193 16.27 -8.33 11.43
N HIS A 194 17.42 -8.97 11.27
CA HIS A 194 17.61 -10.11 10.38
C HIS A 194 16.62 -11.24 10.67
N ASP A 195 16.47 -11.59 11.94
CA ASP A 195 15.55 -12.63 12.39
C ASP A 195 14.09 -12.22 12.20
N GLY A 196 13.78 -10.93 12.36
CA GLY A 196 12.49 -10.35 12.01
C GLY A 196 12.18 -10.53 10.53
N VAL A 197 13.16 -10.27 9.65
CA VAL A 197 12.99 -10.43 8.21
C VAL A 197 12.80 -11.89 7.83
N LEU A 198 13.76 -12.73 8.08
CA LEU A 198 13.75 -14.12 7.58
C LEU A 198 12.76 -15.02 8.35
N GLY A 199 12.64 -14.81 9.67
CA GLY A 199 11.73 -15.59 10.51
C GLY A 199 10.27 -15.35 10.19
N SER A 200 9.89 -14.13 9.75
CA SER A 200 8.50 -13.80 9.42
C SER A 200 7.98 -14.53 8.17
N LEU A 201 8.86 -14.97 7.27
CA LEU A 201 8.49 -15.57 5.98
C LEU A 201 8.12 -17.07 6.06
N ASN A 202 8.05 -17.66 7.25
CA ASN A 202 7.55 -19.00 7.40
C ASN A 202 6.07 -19.12 6.96
N ARG A 203 5.64 -20.29 6.49
CA ARG A 203 4.31 -20.53 5.90
C ARG A 203 4.03 -19.61 4.69
N MET A 204 5.00 -19.47 3.80
CA MET A 204 4.95 -18.59 2.63
C MET A 204 3.67 -18.75 1.81
N TYR A 205 3.16 -19.99 1.65
CA TYR A 205 1.93 -20.26 0.89
C TYR A 205 0.70 -19.47 1.45
N LEU A 206 0.57 -19.39 2.78
CA LEU A 206 -0.51 -18.65 3.42
C LEU A 206 -0.32 -17.14 3.28
N LEU A 207 0.91 -16.65 3.39
CA LEU A 207 1.24 -15.24 3.22
C LEU A 207 0.99 -14.78 1.78
N VAL A 208 1.36 -15.59 0.78
CA VAL A 208 1.08 -15.32 -0.65
C VAL A 208 -0.41 -15.33 -0.91
N PHE A 209 -1.14 -16.34 -0.41
CA PHE A 209 -2.60 -16.41 -0.56
C PHE A 209 -3.30 -15.17 0.01
N LEU A 210 -2.94 -14.76 1.23
CA LEU A 210 -3.48 -13.54 1.83
C LEU A 210 -3.09 -12.28 1.03
N SER A 211 -1.87 -12.24 0.47
CA SER A 211 -1.43 -11.11 -0.36
C SER A 211 -2.28 -11.00 -1.62
N ILE A 212 -2.59 -12.10 -2.28
CA ILE A 212 -3.47 -12.12 -3.45
C ILE A 212 -4.86 -11.58 -3.08
N ILE A 213 -5.44 -12.05 -1.98
CA ILE A 213 -6.76 -11.56 -1.53
C ILE A 213 -6.71 -10.06 -1.19
N ILE A 214 -5.67 -9.60 -0.49
CA ILE A 214 -5.47 -8.17 -0.17
C ILE A 214 -5.44 -7.33 -1.45
N TRP A 215 -4.68 -7.74 -2.45
CA TRP A 215 -4.61 -7.01 -3.72
C TRP A 215 -5.91 -7.10 -4.52
N SER A 216 -6.65 -8.21 -4.41
CA SER A 216 -7.99 -8.33 -4.98
C SER A 216 -8.98 -7.33 -4.36
N THR A 217 -8.88 -7.02 -3.05
CA THR A 217 -9.74 -5.98 -2.45
C THR A 217 -9.40 -4.57 -2.97
N GLU A 218 -8.15 -4.28 -3.31
CA GLU A 218 -7.77 -3.00 -3.93
C GLU A 218 -8.32 -2.87 -5.36
N VAL A 219 -8.24 -3.95 -6.15
CA VAL A 219 -8.82 -4.00 -7.51
C VAL A 219 -10.34 -3.88 -7.44
N LEU A 220 -10.97 -4.62 -6.51
CA LEU A 220 -12.42 -4.55 -6.29
C LEU A 220 -12.87 -3.13 -5.91
N ARG A 221 -12.11 -2.43 -5.08
CA ARG A 221 -12.40 -1.04 -4.74
C ARG A 221 -12.46 -0.15 -5.97
N LEU A 222 -11.42 -0.17 -6.82
CA LEU A 222 -11.39 0.67 -8.03
C LEU A 222 -12.49 0.26 -9.01
N PHE A 223 -12.73 -1.03 -9.19
CA PHE A 223 -13.83 -1.54 -10.00
C PHE A 223 -15.18 -1.01 -9.51
N LEU A 224 -15.46 -1.12 -8.21
CA LEU A 224 -16.71 -0.62 -7.62
C LEU A 224 -16.84 0.90 -7.70
N VAL A 225 -15.75 1.66 -7.61
CA VAL A 225 -15.76 3.12 -7.82
C VAL A 225 -16.19 3.45 -9.25
N ILE A 226 -15.67 2.75 -10.25
CA ILE A 226 -16.06 2.93 -11.66
C ILE A 226 -17.52 2.57 -11.85
N GLN A 227 -17.99 1.44 -11.33
CA GLN A 227 -19.38 1.02 -11.41
C GLN A 227 -20.34 1.97 -10.67
N ALA A 228 -19.87 2.62 -9.61
CA ALA A 228 -20.69 3.60 -8.88
C ALA A 228 -20.98 4.85 -9.70
N LEU A 229 -20.13 5.20 -10.65
CA LEU A 229 -20.28 6.39 -11.49
C LEU A 229 -21.22 6.18 -12.68
N ASP A 230 -21.64 4.94 -12.97
CA ASP A 230 -22.55 4.56 -14.08
C ASP A 230 -22.15 5.22 -15.40
N LEU A 231 -20.88 5.07 -15.77
CA LEU A 231 -20.29 5.70 -16.96
C LEU A 231 -20.66 4.94 -18.23
N SER A 232 -20.73 5.65 -19.35
CA SER A 232 -21.04 5.06 -20.66
C SER A 232 -19.96 4.10 -21.20
N SER A 233 -18.77 4.12 -20.63
CA SER A 233 -17.63 3.29 -21.02
C SER A 233 -17.14 2.48 -19.84
N ASP A 234 -17.11 1.15 -20.00
CA ASP A 234 -16.56 0.22 -19.02
C ASP A 234 -15.13 -0.16 -19.38
N PRO A 235 -14.12 0.26 -18.58
CA PRO A 235 -12.76 -0.20 -18.77
C PRO A 235 -12.67 -1.71 -18.52
N SER A 236 -11.84 -2.40 -19.30
CA SER A 236 -11.61 -3.83 -19.11
C SER A 236 -11.05 -4.12 -17.72
N LEU A 237 -11.39 -5.28 -17.16
CA LEU A 237 -10.86 -5.71 -15.84
C LEU A 237 -9.34 -5.68 -15.79
N SER A 238 -8.68 -5.99 -16.91
CA SER A 238 -7.23 -5.95 -17.00
C SER A 238 -6.69 -4.51 -16.88
N LEU A 239 -7.36 -3.50 -17.48
CA LEU A 239 -6.97 -2.10 -17.31
C LEU A 239 -7.14 -1.67 -15.84
N ILE A 240 -8.23 -2.04 -15.19
CA ILE A 240 -8.47 -1.76 -13.77
C ILE A 240 -7.38 -2.39 -12.90
N LEU A 241 -7.03 -3.65 -13.16
CA LEU A 241 -5.90 -4.34 -12.53
C LEU A 241 -4.61 -3.55 -12.72
N PHE A 242 -4.29 -3.19 -13.97
CA PHE A 242 -3.07 -2.46 -14.29
C PHE A 242 -3.00 -1.11 -13.57
N VAL A 243 -4.08 -0.32 -13.62
CA VAL A 243 -4.18 0.99 -12.94
C VAL A 243 -3.97 0.84 -11.43
N THR A 244 -4.63 -0.15 -10.80
CA THR A 244 -4.49 -0.40 -9.37
C THR A 244 -3.05 -0.73 -8.97
N LEU A 245 -2.36 -1.54 -9.76
CA LEU A 245 -0.99 -1.94 -9.47
C LEU A 245 0.03 -0.83 -9.76
N VAL A 246 -0.19 -0.04 -10.82
CA VAL A 246 0.61 1.17 -11.09
C VAL A 246 0.43 2.18 -9.95
N ASN A 247 -0.80 2.37 -9.47
CA ASN A 247 -1.08 3.21 -8.30
C ASN A 247 -0.27 2.73 -7.07
N ALA A 248 -0.18 1.43 -6.83
CA ALA A 248 0.64 0.88 -5.74
C ALA A 248 2.12 1.20 -5.91
N ILE A 249 2.67 1.13 -7.13
CA ILE A 249 4.05 1.52 -7.41
C ILE A 249 4.26 3.02 -7.16
N LEU A 250 3.36 3.86 -7.69
CA LEU A 250 3.43 5.31 -7.53
C LEU A 250 3.36 5.75 -6.07
N THR A 251 2.50 5.12 -5.26
CA THR A 251 2.42 5.39 -3.82
C THR A 251 3.65 4.89 -3.06
N THR A 252 4.44 3.98 -3.63
CA THR A 252 5.68 3.50 -3.02
C THR A 252 6.81 4.53 -3.15
N VAL A 253 6.76 5.40 -4.14
CA VAL A 253 7.75 6.47 -4.34
C VAL A 253 7.58 7.54 -3.26
N PRO A 254 8.58 7.76 -2.39
CA PRO A 254 8.42 8.55 -1.16
C PRO A 254 8.58 10.07 -1.37
N ILE A 255 8.07 10.61 -2.48
CA ILE A 255 8.23 12.04 -2.82
C ILE A 255 7.17 12.90 -2.14
N THR A 256 5.92 12.42 -2.13
CA THR A 256 4.80 13.16 -1.57
C THR A 256 4.02 12.32 -0.56
N PRO A 257 3.36 12.93 0.45
CA PRO A 257 2.53 12.22 1.41
C PRO A 257 1.40 11.45 0.71
N GLY A 258 1.34 10.13 0.91
CA GLY A 258 0.33 9.27 0.29
C GLY A 258 0.28 9.29 -1.24
N GLY A 259 1.37 9.74 -1.90
CA GLY A 259 1.43 9.84 -3.36
C GLY A 259 0.62 11.00 -3.95
N LEU A 260 0.21 11.98 -3.13
CA LEU A 260 -0.61 13.11 -3.57
C LEU A 260 0.09 13.91 -4.69
N GLY A 261 -0.62 14.18 -5.78
CA GLY A 261 -0.09 14.89 -6.96
C GLY A 261 0.69 14.00 -7.94
N ILE A 262 0.92 12.72 -7.62
CA ILE A 262 1.58 11.75 -8.52
C ILE A 262 0.62 10.65 -8.91
N VAL A 263 -0.17 10.18 -7.96
CA VAL A 263 -1.13 9.09 -8.16
C VAL A 263 -2.30 9.55 -9.04
N GLU A 264 -2.81 10.75 -8.82
CA GLU A 264 -3.97 11.28 -9.54
C GLU A 264 -3.71 11.36 -11.05
N PRO A 265 -2.60 11.96 -11.53
CA PRO A 265 -2.25 11.93 -12.95
C PRO A 265 -2.07 10.50 -13.50
N GLY A 266 -1.53 9.59 -12.66
CA GLY A 266 -1.37 8.19 -13.03
C GLY A 266 -2.71 7.49 -13.28
N ILE A 267 -3.68 7.66 -12.37
CA ILE A 267 -5.04 7.11 -12.53
C ILE A 267 -5.72 7.75 -13.74
N ILE A 268 -5.74 9.09 -13.83
CA ILE A 268 -6.40 9.82 -14.91
C ILE A 268 -5.80 9.43 -16.26
N GLY A 269 -4.47 9.44 -16.39
CA GLY A 269 -3.80 9.14 -17.64
C GLY A 269 -4.05 7.72 -18.14
N LEU A 270 -4.07 6.73 -17.26
CA LEU A 270 -4.30 5.35 -17.65
C LEU A 270 -5.77 5.05 -17.93
N ILE A 271 -6.68 5.55 -17.11
CA ILE A 271 -8.12 5.34 -17.30
C ILE A 271 -8.62 6.09 -18.54
N SER A 272 -8.05 7.25 -18.88
CA SER A 272 -8.37 8.00 -20.11
C SER A 272 -8.04 7.24 -21.41
N LEU A 273 -7.36 6.08 -21.33
CA LEU A 273 -7.20 5.19 -22.49
C LEU A 273 -8.51 4.50 -22.90
N SER A 274 -9.50 4.43 -22.02
CA SER A 274 -10.77 3.73 -22.25
C SER A 274 -12.01 4.61 -22.11
N MET A 275 -11.88 5.81 -21.53
CA MET A 275 -13.02 6.71 -21.31
C MET A 275 -12.62 8.18 -21.46
N SER A 276 -13.61 9.08 -21.39
CA SER A 276 -13.38 10.51 -21.45
C SER A 276 -12.48 11.00 -20.30
N ARG A 277 -11.75 12.09 -20.53
CA ARG A 277 -10.86 12.65 -19.49
C ARG A 277 -11.65 13.12 -18.25
N SER A 278 -12.84 13.68 -18.44
CA SER A 278 -13.74 14.12 -17.35
C SER A 278 -14.19 12.94 -16.49
N ASP A 279 -14.53 11.80 -17.12
CA ASP A 279 -14.90 10.58 -16.42
C ASP A 279 -13.72 10.01 -15.64
N ALA A 280 -12.54 9.98 -16.24
CA ALA A 280 -11.30 9.53 -15.57
C ALA A 280 -10.96 10.40 -14.34
N VAL A 281 -11.23 11.73 -14.41
CA VAL A 281 -11.08 12.63 -13.26
C VAL A 281 -12.10 12.30 -12.17
N SER A 282 -13.37 12.02 -12.54
CA SER A 282 -14.41 11.61 -11.59
C SER A 282 -14.03 10.33 -10.85
N VAL A 283 -13.50 9.34 -11.57
CA VAL A 283 -12.96 8.09 -10.99
C VAL A 283 -11.82 8.39 -10.01
N ALA A 284 -10.85 9.21 -10.43
CA ALA A 284 -9.71 9.54 -9.58
C ALA A 284 -10.14 10.25 -8.28
N ILE A 285 -11.08 11.20 -8.35
CA ILE A 285 -11.60 11.93 -7.18
C ILE A 285 -12.31 10.96 -6.22
N LEU A 286 -13.22 10.12 -6.71
CA LEU A 286 -13.92 9.15 -5.84
C LEU A 286 -12.97 8.09 -5.27
N ASP A 287 -12.02 7.59 -6.06
CA ASP A 287 -11.02 6.65 -5.56
C ASP A 287 -10.15 7.25 -4.46
N ARG A 288 -9.70 8.50 -4.64
CA ARG A 288 -8.89 9.20 -3.64
C ARG A 288 -9.69 9.64 -2.41
N SER A 289 -10.99 9.86 -2.54
CA SER A 289 -11.84 10.12 -1.37
C SER A 289 -11.88 8.92 -0.42
N ILE A 290 -11.82 7.68 -0.94
CA ILE A 290 -11.70 6.46 -0.14
C ILE A 290 -10.24 6.23 0.30
N SER A 291 -9.30 6.20 -0.65
CA SER A 291 -7.95 5.71 -0.40
C SER A 291 -7.02 6.72 0.29
N TYR A 292 -7.36 8.00 0.28
CA TYR A 292 -6.55 9.07 0.85
C TYR A 292 -7.32 9.92 1.87
N LEU A 293 -8.43 10.56 1.46
CA LEU A 293 -9.16 11.49 2.32
C LEU A 293 -9.75 10.78 3.55
N SER A 294 -10.38 9.61 3.36
CA SER A 294 -10.95 8.85 4.47
C SER A 294 -9.89 8.36 5.45
N ILE A 295 -8.70 8.00 4.97
CA ILE A 295 -7.54 7.61 5.81
C ILE A 295 -7.12 8.78 6.71
N ILE A 296 -7.09 10.00 6.19
CA ILE A 296 -6.74 11.18 6.98
C ILE A 296 -7.81 11.45 8.04
N ILE A 297 -9.08 11.49 7.64
CA ILE A 297 -10.18 11.83 8.56
C ILE A 297 -10.30 10.78 9.67
N LEU A 298 -10.53 9.53 9.33
CA LEU A 298 -10.72 8.47 10.30
C LEU A 298 -9.42 8.13 11.03
N GLY A 299 -8.26 8.24 10.35
CA GLY A 299 -6.95 8.03 10.96
C GLY A 299 -6.64 9.07 12.04
N THR A 300 -7.01 10.33 11.81
CA THR A 300 -6.91 11.38 12.83
C THR A 300 -7.75 11.06 14.05
N LEU A 301 -9.00 10.60 13.85
CA LEU A 301 -9.89 10.22 14.96
C LEU A 301 -9.30 9.06 15.78
N VAL A 302 -8.82 8.03 15.10
CA VAL A 302 -8.18 6.85 15.74
C VAL A 302 -6.90 7.25 16.48
N PHE A 303 -6.08 8.10 15.87
CA PHE A 303 -4.85 8.61 16.48
C PHE A 303 -5.15 9.41 17.76
N LEU A 304 -6.11 10.33 17.73
CA LEU A 304 -6.53 11.12 18.87
C LEU A 304 -7.12 10.24 19.97
N ALA A 305 -8.02 9.31 19.62
CA ALA A 305 -8.59 8.36 20.58
C ALA A 305 -7.49 7.57 21.32
N ARG A 306 -6.49 7.06 20.58
CA ARG A 306 -5.34 6.37 21.16
C ARG A 306 -4.52 7.28 22.07
N TYR A 307 -4.27 8.53 21.67
CA TYR A 307 -3.52 9.51 22.46
C TYR A 307 -4.20 9.76 23.81
N TYR A 308 -5.51 10.01 23.83
CA TYR A 308 -6.28 10.24 25.06
C TYR A 308 -6.35 9.01 25.97
N LEU A 309 -6.49 7.82 25.40
CA LEU A 309 -6.52 6.57 26.18
C LEU A 309 -5.18 6.25 26.83
N ARG A 310 -4.06 6.70 26.25
CA ARG A 310 -2.72 6.52 26.85
C ARG A 310 -2.44 7.51 27.98
N GLN A 311 -2.99 8.71 27.94
CA GLN A 311 -2.81 9.69 29.02
C GLN A 311 -3.55 9.30 30.30
N LYS A 312 -4.54 8.40 30.21
CA LYS A 312 -5.33 7.92 31.36
C LYS A 312 -4.74 6.65 32.03
N LYS A 313 -3.67 6.09 31.48
CA LYS A 313 -2.92 4.96 32.05
C LYS A 313 -1.59 5.42 32.63
#